data_40c8beda4acda7c6dbb08454b5aed2a6
#
_entry.id   40c8beda4acda7c6dbb08454b5aed2a6
#
_cell.length_a   1.000
_cell.length_b   1.000
_cell.length_c   1.000
_cell.angle_alpha   90.00
_cell.angle_beta   90.00
_cell.angle_gamma   90.00
#
_symmetry.space_group_name_H-M   'P 1'
#
loop_
_entity.id
_entity.type
_entity.pdbx_description
1 polymer ?
#
loop_
_entity_poly.entity_id
_entity_poly.type
_entity_poly.pdbx_seq_one_letter_code
_entity_poly.pdbx_strand_id
1 'polypeptide(L)'
;MGFRCGIVGLPNVGKSTLFNALTQTAAAQAANYPFCTIEPNVGEIAVPDPRLDKLAVLGKSAQIIPTRITFVDIAGLVRGASKGEGLGNQFLATIREVDAVVHVVRCFEDSDVTHVEGKIDPIADIETIETELMLADLDSLEKRIDNLEKKAKGTGEDAKLAKESLNLIKRTLVLLRDGKPGRLVERKAEEEQLFHSLGLLTSAPVLYACNVDETSAATGNDFSRKVEERAKAEGAVAVVISAKIESEIATLPPEERTEYLEAVGLKETGLDRLVRAGYALLHLVTYFTVGPKEARAWTITQGTKAPQAAGVIHTDFERGFIRSETIAYDDYIACGGEAGARDTGKMRLEGKDYVVADGDVMHFRFAT
;
A
#
# COMPACT_ATOMS: atom_id res chain seq x y z
N MET A 1 13.35 0.78 -2.85
CA MET A 1 12.46 1.53 -1.93
C MET A 1 11.20 0.71 -1.77
N GLY A 2 10.78 0.44 -0.53
CA GLY A 2 9.53 -0.28 -0.26
C GLY A 2 8.33 0.68 -0.33
N PHE A 3 7.15 0.15 -0.61
CA PHE A 3 5.90 0.91 -0.58
C PHE A 3 5.47 1.16 0.87
N ARG A 4 4.98 2.36 1.15
CA ARG A 4 4.61 2.83 2.48
C ARG A 4 3.11 3.06 2.59
N CYS A 5 2.48 2.45 3.59
CA CYS A 5 1.07 2.63 3.91
C CYS A 5 0.93 3.37 5.25
N GLY A 6 0.27 4.50 5.25
CA GLY A 6 -0.01 5.26 6.48
C GLY A 6 -1.28 4.77 7.16
N ILE A 7 -1.21 4.37 8.43
CA ILE A 7 -2.39 3.96 9.19
C ILE A 7 -2.97 5.17 9.90
N VAL A 8 -4.23 5.49 9.58
CA VAL A 8 -4.99 6.60 10.18
C VAL A 8 -6.27 6.07 10.82
N GLY A 9 -6.86 6.84 11.72
CA GLY A 9 -8.13 6.52 12.35
C GLY A 9 -8.40 7.45 13.53
N LEU A 10 -9.66 7.59 13.89
CA LEU A 10 -10.07 8.31 15.09
C LEU A 10 -9.53 7.63 16.36
N PRO A 11 -9.47 8.30 17.50
CA PRO A 11 -9.17 7.66 18.77
C PRO A 11 -10.13 6.50 19.08
N ASN A 12 -9.62 5.46 19.74
CA ASN A 12 -10.41 4.30 20.21
C ASN A 12 -11.08 3.44 19.11
N VAL A 13 -10.59 3.50 17.88
CA VAL A 13 -11.03 2.60 16.78
C VAL A 13 -10.27 1.29 16.71
N GLY A 14 -9.27 1.08 17.58
CA GLY A 14 -8.38 -0.09 17.54
C GLY A 14 -7.11 0.09 16.73
N LYS A 15 -6.80 1.31 16.29
CA LYS A 15 -5.61 1.63 15.49
C LYS A 15 -4.31 1.14 16.13
N SER A 16 -4.07 1.51 17.40
CA SER A 16 -2.85 1.11 18.12
C SER A 16 -2.78 -0.40 18.36
N THR A 17 -3.91 -1.06 18.63
CA THR A 17 -3.97 -2.52 18.77
C THR A 17 -3.57 -3.20 17.48
N LEU A 18 -4.12 -2.75 16.35
CA LEU A 18 -3.78 -3.26 15.03
C LEU A 18 -2.30 -3.02 14.69
N PHE A 19 -1.80 -1.82 14.94
CA PHE A 19 -0.39 -1.48 14.70
C PHE A 19 0.57 -2.30 15.58
N ASN A 20 0.22 -2.54 16.84
CA ASN A 20 1.01 -3.38 17.73
C ASN A 20 1.05 -4.84 17.26
N ALA A 21 -0.09 -5.41 16.84
CA ALA A 21 -0.14 -6.74 16.25
C ALA A 21 0.75 -6.85 15.00
N LEU A 22 0.70 -5.82 14.17
CA LEU A 22 1.50 -5.66 12.96
C LEU A 22 3.00 -5.61 13.27
N THR A 23 3.42 -4.82 14.25
CA THR A 23 4.83 -4.70 14.66
C THR A 23 5.35 -5.96 15.36
N GLN A 24 4.52 -6.66 16.13
CA GLN A 24 4.87 -7.94 16.71
C GLN A 24 5.07 -9.01 15.65
N THR A 25 4.19 -9.07 14.67
CA THR A 25 4.33 -9.97 13.51
C THR A 25 5.60 -9.64 12.72
N ALA A 26 5.88 -8.36 12.49
CA ALA A 26 7.10 -7.89 11.83
C ALA A 26 8.35 -8.29 12.61
N ALA A 27 8.37 -8.13 13.94
CA ALA A 27 9.49 -8.53 14.80
C ALA A 27 9.74 -10.04 14.79
N ALA A 28 8.68 -10.85 14.83
CA ALA A 28 8.78 -12.30 14.72
C ALA A 28 9.33 -12.75 13.35
N GLN A 29 8.94 -12.07 12.27
CA GLN A 29 9.50 -12.31 10.94
C GLN A 29 10.95 -11.84 10.82
N ALA A 30 11.30 -10.70 11.46
CA ALA A 30 12.65 -10.15 11.45
C ALA A 30 13.67 -11.06 12.13
N ALA A 31 13.28 -11.82 13.13
CA ALA A 31 14.13 -12.82 13.77
C ALA A 31 14.64 -13.91 12.80
N ASN A 32 13.90 -14.14 11.72
CA ASN A 32 14.24 -15.10 10.67
C ASN A 32 15.02 -14.50 9.49
N TYR A 33 15.11 -13.15 9.41
CA TYR A 33 15.74 -12.46 8.27
C TYR A 33 16.71 -11.37 8.76
N PRO A 34 17.99 -11.38 8.37
CA PRO A 34 18.95 -10.34 8.70
C PRO A 34 18.59 -8.99 8.02
N PHE A 35 18.94 -7.88 8.71
CA PHE A 35 18.77 -6.49 8.23
C PHE A 35 17.39 -5.84 8.37
N CYS A 36 16.55 -6.26 9.33
CA CYS A 36 15.33 -5.52 9.65
C CYS A 36 15.65 -4.43 10.68
N THR A 37 15.40 -3.18 10.30
CA THR A 37 15.48 -2.02 11.21
C THR A 37 14.12 -1.86 11.91
N ILE A 38 14.13 -1.72 13.23
CA ILE A 38 12.94 -1.38 14.01
C ILE A 38 12.98 0.13 14.25
N GLU A 39 12.13 0.88 13.56
CA GLU A 39 11.95 2.30 13.80
C GLU A 39 10.66 2.53 14.61
N PRO A 40 10.62 3.53 15.51
CA PRO A 40 9.38 3.88 16.21
C PRO A 40 8.28 4.22 15.19
N ASN A 41 7.06 3.72 15.41
CA ASN A 41 5.90 3.94 14.56
C ASN A 41 6.03 3.41 13.11
N VAL A 42 6.98 2.52 12.83
CA VAL A 42 7.16 1.87 11.52
C VAL A 42 7.20 0.36 11.70
N GLY A 43 6.39 -0.35 10.92
CA GLY A 43 6.37 -1.82 10.88
C GLY A 43 6.53 -2.31 9.45
N GLU A 44 7.50 -3.19 9.19
CA GLU A 44 7.68 -3.83 7.89
C GLU A 44 7.17 -5.26 7.93
N ILE A 45 6.17 -5.58 7.11
CA ILE A 45 5.61 -6.93 7.01
C ILE A 45 5.95 -7.55 5.67
N ALA A 46 6.31 -8.84 5.71
CA ALA A 46 6.45 -9.64 4.50
C ALA A 46 5.10 -9.80 3.79
N VAL A 47 5.11 -9.63 2.48
CA VAL A 47 3.94 -9.92 1.65
C VAL A 47 3.83 -11.43 1.48
N PRO A 48 2.74 -12.06 1.92
CA PRO A 48 2.56 -13.50 1.76
C PRO A 48 2.46 -13.88 0.28
N ASP A 49 3.40 -14.68 -0.19
CA ASP A 49 3.38 -15.19 -1.57
C ASP A 49 3.85 -16.66 -1.58
N PRO A 50 2.91 -17.62 -1.69
CA PRO A 50 3.24 -19.05 -1.68
C PRO A 50 4.04 -19.50 -2.90
N ARG A 51 4.15 -18.66 -3.93
CA ARG A 51 4.96 -18.95 -5.11
C ARG A 51 6.45 -18.95 -4.79
N LEU A 52 6.87 -18.05 -3.88
CA LEU A 52 8.28 -17.90 -3.51
C LEU A 52 8.84 -19.17 -2.87
N ASP A 53 8.08 -19.82 -1.98
CA ASP A 53 8.51 -21.06 -1.31
C ASP A 53 8.71 -22.20 -2.34
N LYS A 54 7.77 -22.33 -3.27
CA LYS A 54 7.88 -23.35 -4.34
C LYS A 54 9.07 -23.12 -5.26
N LEU A 55 9.33 -21.86 -5.60
CA LEU A 55 10.49 -21.46 -6.40
C LEU A 55 11.80 -21.76 -5.66
N ALA A 56 11.86 -21.47 -4.36
CA ALA A 56 13.03 -21.72 -3.52
C ALA A 56 13.37 -23.23 -3.45
N VAL A 57 12.36 -24.09 -3.34
CA VAL A 57 12.54 -25.54 -3.34
C VAL A 57 13.16 -26.02 -4.66
N LEU A 58 12.61 -25.59 -5.80
CA LEU A 58 13.12 -25.96 -7.14
C LEU A 58 14.50 -25.37 -7.40
N GLY A 59 14.76 -24.13 -6.99
CA GLY A 59 16.04 -23.45 -7.10
C GLY A 59 17.11 -23.98 -6.12
N LYS A 60 16.70 -24.82 -5.15
CA LYS A 60 17.55 -25.27 -4.03
C LYS A 60 18.18 -24.09 -3.31
N SER A 61 17.42 -23.03 -3.12
CA SER A 61 17.89 -21.78 -2.56
C SER A 61 18.16 -21.90 -1.07
N ALA A 62 19.30 -21.39 -0.61
CA ALA A 62 19.70 -21.42 0.78
C ALA A 62 18.91 -20.41 1.64
N GLN A 63 18.40 -19.36 1.02
CA GLN A 63 17.61 -18.32 1.68
C GLN A 63 16.35 -17.98 0.87
N ILE A 64 15.28 -17.62 1.58
CA ILE A 64 14.01 -17.17 1.01
C ILE A 64 13.79 -15.73 1.49
N ILE A 65 13.71 -14.77 0.55
CA ILE A 65 13.59 -13.36 0.88
C ILE A 65 12.29 -12.82 0.26
N PRO A 66 11.21 -12.69 1.06
CA PRO A 66 9.96 -12.11 0.60
C PRO A 66 10.10 -10.61 0.36
N THR A 67 9.23 -10.07 -0.46
CA THR A 67 9.03 -8.62 -0.52
C THR A 67 8.32 -8.12 0.74
N ARG A 68 8.42 -6.82 1.01
CA ARG A 68 7.87 -6.20 2.22
C ARG A 68 7.07 -4.96 1.90
N ILE A 69 6.07 -4.70 2.72
CA ILE A 69 5.32 -3.45 2.78
C ILE A 69 5.62 -2.78 4.12
N THR A 70 5.79 -1.47 4.08
CA THR A 70 6.03 -0.65 5.26
C THR A 70 4.74 -0.01 5.72
N PHE A 71 4.35 -0.23 6.96
CA PHE A 71 3.25 0.47 7.61
C PHE A 71 3.79 1.54 8.56
N VAL A 72 3.18 2.72 8.52
CA VAL A 72 3.56 3.85 9.37
C VAL A 72 2.36 4.21 10.23
N ASP A 73 2.50 4.15 11.56
CA ASP A 73 1.45 4.64 12.46
C ASP A 73 1.44 6.16 12.44
N ILE A 74 0.37 6.72 11.91
CA ILE A 74 0.17 8.15 11.88
C ILE A 74 -0.68 8.54 13.08
N ALA A 75 -0.15 9.39 13.95
CA ALA A 75 -0.83 9.81 15.18
C ALA A 75 -2.26 10.28 14.89
N GLY A 76 -3.20 9.91 15.76
CA GLY A 76 -4.62 10.11 15.51
C GLY A 76 -5.00 11.56 15.22
N LEU A 77 -5.81 11.75 14.19
CA LEU A 77 -6.39 13.04 13.83
C LEU A 77 -7.56 13.35 14.79
N VAL A 78 -7.58 14.55 15.35
CA VAL A 78 -8.73 15.11 16.05
C VAL A 78 -9.28 16.28 15.24
N ARG A 79 -10.57 16.57 15.37
CA ARG A 79 -11.20 17.71 14.70
C ARG A 79 -10.42 19.00 14.94
N GLY A 80 -10.22 19.79 13.89
CA GLY A 80 -9.48 21.04 13.94
C GLY A 80 -7.96 20.91 13.75
N ALA A 81 -7.46 19.73 13.43
CA ALA A 81 -6.02 19.51 13.19
C ALA A 81 -5.48 20.32 11.99
N SER A 82 -6.33 20.61 11.00
CA SER A 82 -5.99 21.46 9.86
C SER A 82 -5.71 22.93 10.22
N LYS A 83 -6.21 23.39 11.39
CA LYS A 83 -6.04 24.77 11.90
C LYS A 83 -5.09 24.87 13.09
N GLY A 84 -4.55 23.72 13.57
CA GLY A 84 -3.72 23.65 14.79
C GLY A 84 -2.22 23.82 14.51
N GLU A 85 -1.53 24.44 15.47
CA GLU A 85 -0.06 24.44 15.51
C GLU A 85 0.45 23.12 16.10
N GLY A 86 1.55 22.55 15.57
CA GLY A 86 2.26 21.43 16.15
C GLY A 86 1.86 20.05 15.62
N LEU A 87 1.18 19.21 16.40
CA LEU A 87 0.90 17.79 16.06
C LEU A 87 0.10 17.60 14.77
N GLY A 88 -0.83 18.53 14.44
CA GLY A 88 -1.59 18.49 13.20
C GLY A 88 -0.70 18.61 11.95
N ASN A 89 0.27 19.51 11.97
CA ASN A 89 1.19 19.69 10.84
C ASN A 89 2.11 18.48 10.64
N GLN A 90 2.53 17.81 11.72
CA GLN A 90 3.33 16.59 11.63
C GLN A 90 2.51 15.44 11.05
N PHE A 91 1.25 15.28 11.47
CA PHE A 91 0.31 14.32 10.90
C PHE A 91 0.16 14.51 9.38
N LEU A 92 -0.12 15.76 8.95
CA LEU A 92 -0.29 16.08 7.52
C LEU A 92 1.00 15.86 6.71
N ALA A 93 2.17 16.12 7.31
CA ALA A 93 3.46 15.87 6.66
C ALA A 93 3.66 14.36 6.43
N THR A 94 3.37 13.51 7.43
CA THR A 94 3.53 12.06 7.31
C THR A 94 2.60 11.46 6.25
N ILE A 95 1.35 11.95 6.11
CA ILE A 95 0.44 11.48 5.05
C ILE A 95 0.99 11.79 3.66
N ARG A 96 1.73 12.88 3.46
CA ARG A 96 2.33 13.20 2.15
C ARG A 96 3.47 12.26 1.74
N GLU A 97 4.02 11.51 2.68
CA GLU A 97 5.16 10.60 2.46
C GLU A 97 4.74 9.15 2.22
N VAL A 98 3.44 8.83 2.30
CA VAL A 98 2.94 7.47 2.10
C VAL A 98 2.30 7.31 0.73
N ASP A 99 2.39 6.08 0.20
CA ASP A 99 1.84 5.72 -1.11
C ASP A 99 0.35 5.38 -1.05
N ALA A 100 -0.14 4.93 0.12
CA ALA A 100 -1.56 4.66 0.37
C ALA A 100 -1.91 4.93 1.84
N VAL A 101 -3.20 5.16 2.10
CA VAL A 101 -3.75 5.35 3.45
C VAL A 101 -4.58 4.13 3.84
N VAL A 102 -4.25 3.50 4.96
CA VAL A 102 -5.09 2.51 5.64
C VAL A 102 -5.91 3.21 6.70
N HIS A 103 -7.19 3.39 6.44
CA HIS A 103 -8.10 4.05 7.34
C HIS A 103 -8.79 3.01 8.23
N VAL A 104 -8.38 2.94 9.50
CA VAL A 104 -9.00 2.04 10.50
C VAL A 104 -10.31 2.64 10.96
N VAL A 105 -11.39 1.91 10.76
CA VAL A 105 -12.76 2.34 11.06
C VAL A 105 -13.36 1.43 12.11
N ARG A 106 -13.96 2.00 13.14
CA ARG A 106 -14.62 1.24 14.19
C ARG A 106 -15.95 0.66 13.70
N CYS A 107 -16.03 -0.65 13.63
CA CYS A 107 -17.23 -1.41 13.24
C CYS A 107 -17.65 -2.41 14.33
N PHE A 108 -17.44 -2.09 15.61
CA PHE A 108 -17.80 -2.93 16.75
C PHE A 108 -18.42 -2.08 17.87
N GLU A 109 -19.29 -2.72 18.65
CA GLU A 109 -19.85 -2.16 19.88
C GLU A 109 -19.06 -2.70 21.07
N ASP A 110 -18.66 -1.81 21.97
CA ASP A 110 -17.99 -2.16 23.23
C ASP A 110 -18.33 -1.07 24.26
N SER A 111 -18.98 -1.48 25.36
CA SER A 111 -19.39 -0.58 26.44
C SER A 111 -18.22 0.00 27.23
N ASP A 112 -17.07 -0.70 27.22
CA ASP A 112 -15.87 -0.31 27.96
C ASP A 112 -14.98 0.64 27.15
N VAL A 113 -15.26 0.78 25.84
CA VAL A 113 -14.52 1.64 24.91
C VAL A 113 -15.39 2.81 24.49
N THR A 114 -15.17 3.97 25.08
CA THR A 114 -15.91 5.19 24.75
C THR A 114 -15.64 5.63 23.31
N HIS A 115 -16.70 5.87 22.52
CA HIS A 115 -16.58 6.48 21.20
C HIS A 115 -16.45 8.01 21.34
N VAL A 116 -15.55 8.62 20.57
CA VAL A 116 -15.28 10.08 20.65
C VAL A 116 -16.53 10.93 20.37
N GLU A 117 -17.38 10.47 19.45
CA GLU A 117 -18.62 11.16 19.07
C GLU A 117 -19.85 10.62 19.84
N GLY A 118 -19.67 9.73 20.82
CA GLY A 118 -20.75 9.16 21.64
C GLY A 118 -21.69 8.17 20.94
N LYS A 119 -21.52 7.96 19.62
CA LYS A 119 -22.29 7.02 18.79
C LYS A 119 -21.38 6.37 17.78
N ILE A 120 -21.54 5.07 17.54
CA ILE A 120 -20.81 4.35 16.51
C ILE A 120 -21.47 4.62 15.16
N ASP A 121 -20.77 5.34 14.31
CA ASP A 121 -21.18 5.64 12.95
C ASP A 121 -19.94 5.65 12.04
N PRO A 122 -19.60 4.49 11.43
CA PRO A 122 -18.35 4.36 10.66
C PRO A 122 -18.29 5.31 9.47
N ILE A 123 -19.44 5.70 8.90
CA ILE A 123 -19.46 6.64 7.77
C ILE A 123 -19.14 8.05 8.25
N ALA A 124 -19.74 8.49 9.38
CA ALA A 124 -19.42 9.79 9.98
C ALA A 124 -17.94 9.86 10.43
N ASP A 125 -17.38 8.76 10.93
CA ASP A 125 -15.96 8.68 11.31
C ASP A 125 -15.04 8.88 10.11
N ILE A 126 -15.35 8.24 8.98
CA ILE A 126 -14.62 8.40 7.71
C ILE A 126 -14.72 9.86 7.25
N GLU A 127 -15.92 10.43 7.22
CA GLU A 127 -16.15 11.80 6.79
C GLU A 127 -15.42 12.83 7.65
N THR A 128 -15.29 12.58 8.94
CA THR A 128 -14.54 13.45 9.86
C THR A 128 -13.07 13.55 9.45
N ILE A 129 -12.40 12.42 9.20
CA ILE A 129 -10.99 12.41 8.77
C ILE A 129 -10.85 13.01 7.36
N GLU A 130 -11.68 12.57 6.41
CA GLU A 130 -11.60 13.07 5.04
C GLU A 130 -11.83 14.58 4.96
N THR A 131 -12.75 15.13 5.76
CA THR A 131 -13.01 16.57 5.82
C THR A 131 -11.77 17.35 6.25
N GLU A 132 -11.06 16.90 7.29
CA GLU A 132 -9.83 17.58 7.74
C GLU A 132 -8.73 17.54 6.67
N LEU A 133 -8.57 16.41 5.97
CA LEU A 133 -7.62 16.29 4.86
C LEU A 133 -8.00 17.21 3.69
N MET A 134 -9.28 17.24 3.32
CA MET A 134 -9.78 18.10 2.25
C MET A 134 -9.61 19.59 2.57
N LEU A 135 -9.85 20.01 3.81
CA LEU A 135 -9.64 21.39 4.25
C LEU A 135 -8.18 21.80 4.16
N ALA A 136 -7.25 20.91 4.50
CA ALA A 136 -5.82 21.16 4.37
C ALA A 136 -5.38 21.25 2.91
N ASP A 137 -5.92 20.41 2.02
CA ASP A 137 -5.67 20.48 0.59
C ASP A 137 -6.22 21.74 -0.04
N LEU A 138 -7.44 22.14 0.36
CA LEU A 138 -8.10 23.36 -0.09
C LEU A 138 -7.25 24.58 0.23
N ASP A 139 -6.83 24.74 1.49
CA ASP A 139 -5.94 25.83 1.92
C ASP A 139 -4.60 25.82 1.15
N SER A 140 -4.01 24.63 0.97
CA SER A 140 -2.75 24.48 0.21
C SER A 140 -2.88 24.90 -1.24
N LEU A 141 -3.96 24.52 -1.93
CA LEU A 141 -4.19 24.85 -3.32
C LEU A 141 -4.55 26.33 -3.54
N GLU A 142 -5.40 26.88 -2.67
CA GLU A 142 -5.79 28.30 -2.76
C GLU A 142 -4.60 29.23 -2.66
N LYS A 143 -3.65 28.97 -1.76
CA LYS A 143 -2.41 29.72 -1.62
C LYS A 143 -1.52 29.75 -2.87
N ARG A 144 -1.66 28.75 -3.76
CA ARG A 144 -0.84 28.65 -4.99
C ARG A 144 -1.42 29.43 -6.17
N ILE A 145 -2.72 29.76 -6.16
CA ILE A 145 -3.44 30.34 -7.31
C ILE A 145 -2.79 31.66 -7.77
N ASP A 146 -2.61 32.62 -6.86
CA ASP A 146 -2.10 33.96 -7.21
C ASP A 146 -0.73 33.92 -7.89
N ASN A 147 0.16 33.04 -7.42
CA ASN A 147 1.48 32.88 -8.00
C ASN A 147 1.41 32.22 -9.39
N LEU A 148 0.57 31.19 -9.54
CA LEU A 148 0.38 30.51 -10.82
C LEU A 148 -0.31 31.43 -11.85
N GLU A 149 -1.27 32.28 -11.44
CA GLU A 149 -1.91 33.23 -12.33
C GLU A 149 -0.93 34.29 -12.86
N LYS A 150 0.03 34.73 -12.02
CA LYS A 150 1.10 35.61 -12.46
C LYS A 150 2.03 34.94 -13.47
N LYS A 151 2.46 33.70 -13.19
CA LYS A 151 3.31 32.92 -14.10
C LYS A 151 2.60 32.58 -15.42
N ALA A 152 1.32 32.29 -15.38
CA ALA A 152 0.50 31.95 -16.56
C ALA A 152 0.35 33.12 -17.57
N LYS A 153 0.57 34.37 -17.14
CA LYS A 153 0.57 35.55 -18.02
C LYS A 153 1.86 35.70 -18.84
N GLY A 154 2.90 34.99 -18.49
CA GLY A 154 4.18 34.96 -19.21
C GLY A 154 4.10 34.24 -20.56
N THR A 155 5.26 34.02 -21.16
CA THR A 155 5.45 33.27 -22.41
C THR A 155 6.42 32.12 -22.18
N GLY A 156 6.36 31.08 -23.04
CA GLY A 156 7.26 29.93 -22.96
C GLY A 156 6.67 28.76 -22.21
N GLU A 157 7.50 27.74 -21.97
CA GLU A 157 7.10 26.47 -21.35
C GLU A 157 6.60 26.62 -19.91
N ASP A 158 7.24 27.47 -19.10
CA ASP A 158 6.84 27.74 -17.72
C ASP A 158 5.42 28.32 -17.64
N ALA A 159 5.08 29.21 -18.57
CA ALA A 159 3.73 29.79 -18.64
C ALA A 159 2.68 28.74 -19.06
N LYS A 160 3.04 27.83 -19.97
CA LYS A 160 2.19 26.71 -20.37
C LYS A 160 1.94 25.77 -19.18
N LEU A 161 3.00 25.34 -18.50
CA LEU A 161 2.89 24.48 -17.32
C LEU A 161 2.07 25.14 -16.19
N ALA A 162 2.24 26.46 -15.99
CA ALA A 162 1.46 27.20 -15.02
C ALA A 162 -0.04 27.22 -15.37
N LYS A 163 -0.39 27.34 -16.67
CA LYS A 163 -1.79 27.27 -17.14
C LYS A 163 -2.40 25.87 -16.93
N GLU A 164 -1.65 24.83 -17.25
CA GLU A 164 -2.07 23.43 -17.04
C GLU A 164 -2.29 23.14 -15.55
N SER A 165 -1.34 23.55 -14.70
CA SER A 165 -1.44 23.43 -13.24
C SER A 165 -2.66 24.18 -12.70
N LEU A 166 -2.89 25.40 -13.16
CA LEU A 166 -4.01 26.23 -12.74
C LEU A 166 -5.37 25.60 -13.12
N ASN A 167 -5.47 25.02 -14.30
CA ASN A 167 -6.67 24.32 -14.75
C ASN A 167 -6.96 23.11 -13.85
N LEU A 168 -5.94 22.29 -13.59
CA LEU A 168 -6.07 21.10 -12.75
C LEU A 168 -6.44 21.50 -11.31
N ILE A 169 -5.78 22.50 -10.74
CA ILE A 169 -6.09 23.02 -9.39
C ILE A 169 -7.54 23.50 -9.32
N LYS A 170 -8.01 24.28 -10.29
CA LYS A 170 -9.39 24.80 -10.30
C LYS A 170 -10.42 23.66 -10.33
N ARG A 171 -10.19 22.61 -11.12
CA ARG A 171 -11.05 21.41 -11.13
C ARG A 171 -11.02 20.68 -9.79
N THR A 172 -9.85 20.52 -9.21
CA THR A 172 -9.69 19.88 -7.90
C THR A 172 -10.38 20.68 -6.78
N LEU A 173 -10.26 22.01 -6.78
CA LEU A 173 -10.93 22.87 -5.80
C LEU A 173 -12.45 22.78 -5.86
N VAL A 174 -13.03 22.60 -7.05
CA VAL A 174 -14.48 22.38 -7.17
C VAL A 174 -14.88 21.11 -6.43
N LEU A 175 -14.17 20.01 -6.63
CA LEU A 175 -14.44 18.74 -5.94
C LEU A 175 -14.27 18.86 -4.43
N LEU A 176 -13.18 19.45 -3.96
CA LEU A 176 -12.91 19.62 -2.53
C LEU A 176 -14.00 20.45 -1.84
N ARG A 177 -14.51 21.50 -2.49
CA ARG A 177 -15.61 22.34 -2.00
C ARG A 177 -16.96 21.61 -1.98
N ASP A 178 -17.13 20.63 -2.88
CA ASP A 178 -18.28 19.72 -2.90
C ASP A 178 -18.15 18.56 -1.88
N GLY A 179 -17.12 18.56 -1.04
CA GLY A 179 -16.86 17.49 -0.06
C GLY A 179 -16.40 16.18 -0.69
N LYS A 180 -15.70 16.25 -1.82
CA LYS A 180 -15.13 15.07 -2.52
C LYS A 180 -13.61 15.13 -2.52
N PRO A 181 -12.92 14.01 -2.21
CA PRO A 181 -11.46 13.99 -2.15
C PRO A 181 -10.81 14.19 -3.51
N GLY A 182 -9.61 14.78 -3.51
CA GLY A 182 -8.86 15.12 -4.72
C GLY A 182 -8.56 13.93 -5.64
N ARG A 183 -8.45 12.70 -5.10
CA ARG A 183 -8.26 11.48 -5.90
C ARG A 183 -9.35 11.24 -6.94
N LEU A 184 -10.54 11.77 -6.75
CA LEU A 184 -11.69 11.62 -7.66
C LEU A 184 -11.70 12.64 -8.81
N VAL A 185 -10.73 13.55 -8.91
CA VAL A 185 -10.68 14.49 -10.03
C VAL A 185 -10.46 13.74 -11.34
N GLU A 186 -11.32 13.98 -12.30
CA GLU A 186 -11.14 13.46 -13.65
C GLU A 186 -9.89 14.07 -14.28
N ARG A 187 -8.98 13.22 -14.75
CA ARG A 187 -7.71 13.65 -15.35
C ARG A 187 -7.25 12.70 -16.44
N LYS A 188 -6.52 13.25 -17.38
CA LYS A 188 -5.90 12.49 -18.47
C LYS A 188 -4.58 11.86 -17.96
N ALA A 189 -4.12 10.83 -18.65
CA ALA A 189 -2.85 10.17 -18.33
C ALA A 189 -1.65 11.17 -18.34
N GLU A 190 -1.69 12.17 -19.21
CA GLU A 190 -0.66 13.21 -19.33
C GLU A 190 -0.65 14.15 -18.11
N GLU A 191 -1.76 14.29 -17.40
CA GLU A 191 -1.91 15.14 -16.20
C GLU A 191 -1.48 14.42 -14.92
N GLU A 192 -1.21 13.11 -14.96
CA GLU A 192 -0.94 12.30 -13.77
C GLU A 192 0.31 12.79 -13.01
N GLN A 193 1.41 13.05 -13.74
CA GLN A 193 2.63 13.58 -13.13
C GLN A 193 2.41 14.96 -12.51
N LEU A 194 1.62 15.81 -13.19
CA LEU A 194 1.27 17.12 -12.68
C LEU A 194 0.40 17.02 -11.42
N PHE A 195 -0.58 16.11 -11.44
CA PHE A 195 -1.44 15.85 -10.28
C PHE A 195 -0.63 15.38 -9.05
N HIS A 196 0.29 14.44 -9.23
CA HIS A 196 1.19 14.02 -8.16
C HIS A 196 2.04 15.19 -7.62
N SER A 197 2.47 16.10 -8.48
CA SER A 197 3.26 17.28 -8.06
C SER A 197 2.47 18.27 -7.20
N LEU A 198 1.13 18.19 -7.19
CA LEU A 198 0.30 18.99 -6.29
C LEU A 198 0.50 18.60 -4.82
N GLY A 199 0.90 17.37 -4.53
CA GLY A 199 1.18 16.87 -3.17
C GLY A 199 -0.03 16.92 -2.26
N LEU A 200 -1.21 16.50 -2.79
CA LEU A 200 -2.46 16.50 -2.05
C LEU A 200 -2.51 15.34 -1.07
N LEU A 201 -3.05 15.58 0.11
CA LEU A 201 -3.30 14.57 1.13
C LEU A 201 -4.39 13.59 0.69
N THR A 202 -5.42 14.11 0.02
CA THR A 202 -6.55 13.33 -0.50
C THR A 202 -6.28 12.71 -1.87
N SER A 203 -5.05 12.78 -2.38
CA SER A 203 -4.67 12.10 -3.63
C SER A 203 -4.32 10.63 -3.43
N ALA A 204 -3.83 10.26 -2.25
CA ALA A 204 -3.47 8.87 -1.93
C ALA A 204 -4.68 7.94 -2.02
N PRO A 205 -4.53 6.75 -2.60
CA PRO A 205 -5.56 5.71 -2.56
C PRO A 205 -5.82 5.28 -1.11
N VAL A 206 -7.08 4.92 -0.82
CA VAL A 206 -7.54 4.59 0.53
C VAL A 206 -7.98 3.12 0.60
N LEU A 207 -7.52 2.44 1.65
CA LEU A 207 -7.96 1.12 2.07
C LEU A 207 -8.64 1.25 3.43
N TYR A 208 -9.92 0.91 3.51
CA TYR A 208 -10.65 0.91 4.77
C TYR A 208 -10.44 -0.42 5.52
N ALA A 209 -9.86 -0.36 6.72
CA ALA A 209 -9.76 -1.49 7.64
C ALA A 209 -10.94 -1.45 8.62
N CYS A 210 -11.99 -2.23 8.32
CA CYS A 210 -13.19 -2.32 9.15
C CYS A 210 -12.88 -3.17 10.38
N ASN A 211 -12.57 -2.55 11.50
CA ASN A 211 -12.27 -3.25 12.74
C ASN A 211 -13.58 -3.68 13.42
N VAL A 212 -13.83 -5.00 13.42
CA VAL A 212 -15.02 -5.65 14.00
C VAL A 212 -14.68 -6.42 15.28
N ASP A 213 -15.71 -6.83 16.01
CA ASP A 213 -15.56 -7.82 17.07
C ASP A 213 -15.16 -9.21 16.54
N GLU A 214 -14.76 -10.11 17.45
CA GLU A 214 -14.25 -11.43 17.09
C GLU A 214 -15.30 -12.28 16.37
N THR A 215 -16.56 -12.16 16.76
CA THR A 215 -17.67 -12.95 16.18
C THR A 215 -17.99 -12.54 14.75
N SER A 216 -17.68 -11.33 14.39
CA SER A 216 -17.91 -10.74 13.05
C SER A 216 -16.67 -10.82 12.14
N ALA A 217 -15.53 -11.35 12.61
CA ALA A 217 -14.26 -11.32 11.88
C ALA A 217 -14.30 -12.10 10.56
N ALA A 218 -15.09 -13.16 10.46
CA ALA A 218 -15.21 -14.01 9.28
C ALA A 218 -16.18 -13.44 8.22
N THR A 219 -17.28 -12.80 8.66
CA THR A 219 -18.41 -12.44 7.77
C THR A 219 -18.70 -10.94 7.71
N GLY A 220 -18.06 -10.13 8.56
CA GLY A 220 -18.43 -8.74 8.76
C GLY A 220 -19.75 -8.58 9.50
N ASN A 221 -20.22 -7.34 9.62
CA ASN A 221 -21.47 -6.94 10.25
C ASN A 221 -22.12 -5.77 9.50
N ASP A 222 -23.23 -5.22 10.01
CA ASP A 222 -23.95 -4.10 9.36
C ASP A 222 -23.10 -2.84 9.23
N PHE A 223 -22.19 -2.60 10.17
CA PHE A 223 -21.27 -1.46 10.11
C PHE A 223 -20.24 -1.64 9.00
N SER A 224 -19.60 -2.82 8.92
CA SER A 224 -18.60 -3.09 7.88
C SER A 224 -19.21 -3.09 6.49
N ARG A 225 -20.45 -3.60 6.32
CA ARG A 225 -21.17 -3.55 5.03
C ARG A 225 -21.38 -2.13 4.51
N LYS A 226 -21.72 -1.17 5.39
CA LYS A 226 -21.85 0.25 5.00
C LYS A 226 -20.53 0.82 4.48
N VAL A 227 -19.41 0.46 5.13
CA VAL A 227 -18.08 0.87 4.69
C VAL A 227 -17.70 0.24 3.36
N GLU A 228 -18.03 -1.05 3.16
CA GLU A 228 -17.80 -1.76 1.89
C GLU A 228 -18.58 -1.13 0.74
N GLU A 229 -19.85 -0.77 0.96
CA GLU A 229 -20.69 -0.07 -0.02
C GLU A 229 -20.09 1.30 -0.41
N ARG A 230 -19.63 2.07 0.59
CA ARG A 230 -18.94 3.34 0.35
C ARG A 230 -17.64 3.13 -0.42
N ALA A 231 -16.79 2.20 0.01
CA ALA A 231 -15.54 1.89 -0.66
C ALA A 231 -15.77 1.55 -2.14
N LYS A 232 -16.76 0.69 -2.43
CA LYS A 232 -17.13 0.33 -3.79
C LYS A 232 -17.58 1.55 -4.62
N ALA A 233 -18.36 2.45 -4.04
CA ALA A 233 -18.82 3.66 -4.73
C ALA A 233 -17.68 4.64 -5.07
N GLU A 234 -16.60 4.64 -4.29
CA GLU A 234 -15.43 5.50 -4.48
C GLU A 234 -14.27 4.84 -5.26
N GLY A 235 -14.42 3.56 -5.64
CA GLY A 235 -13.33 2.78 -6.23
C GLY A 235 -12.20 2.46 -5.23
N ALA A 236 -12.49 2.56 -3.92
CA ALA A 236 -11.61 2.16 -2.83
C ALA A 236 -11.82 0.68 -2.45
N VAL A 237 -11.03 0.17 -1.53
CA VAL A 237 -11.12 -1.22 -1.02
C VAL A 237 -11.44 -1.19 0.47
N ALA A 238 -12.27 -2.12 0.93
CA ALA A 238 -12.52 -2.36 2.35
C ALA A 238 -12.12 -3.79 2.73
N VAL A 239 -11.53 -3.96 3.91
CA VAL A 239 -11.12 -5.24 4.48
C VAL A 239 -11.68 -5.34 5.89
N VAL A 240 -12.40 -6.43 6.18
CA VAL A 240 -12.85 -6.75 7.53
C VAL A 240 -11.68 -7.33 8.31
N ILE A 241 -11.42 -6.80 9.51
CA ILE A 241 -10.34 -7.25 10.40
C ILE A 241 -10.81 -7.17 11.85
N SER A 242 -10.34 -8.07 12.70
CA SER A 242 -10.48 -7.93 14.15
C SER A 242 -9.11 -7.67 14.77
N ALA A 243 -8.86 -6.43 15.18
CA ALA A 243 -7.60 -6.06 15.80
C ALA A 243 -7.29 -6.89 17.06
N LYS A 244 -8.31 -7.39 17.75
CA LYS A 244 -8.18 -8.28 18.90
C LYS A 244 -7.66 -9.65 18.49
N ILE A 245 -8.27 -10.29 17.49
CA ILE A 245 -7.79 -11.57 16.94
C ILE A 245 -6.34 -11.43 16.44
N GLU A 246 -6.04 -10.35 15.70
CA GLU A 246 -4.68 -10.13 15.20
C GLU A 246 -3.66 -10.00 16.34
N SER A 247 -4.03 -9.33 17.43
CA SER A 247 -3.18 -9.19 18.62
C SER A 247 -2.94 -10.53 19.31
N GLU A 248 -3.95 -11.40 19.37
CA GLU A 248 -3.83 -12.74 19.95
C GLU A 248 -2.93 -13.64 19.08
N ILE A 249 -3.19 -13.68 17.76
CA ILE A 249 -2.38 -14.47 16.81
C ILE A 249 -0.91 -14.03 16.81
N ALA A 250 -0.63 -12.74 16.93
CA ALA A 250 0.74 -12.23 16.95
C ALA A 250 1.58 -12.79 18.11
N THR A 251 0.93 -13.17 19.22
CA THR A 251 1.58 -13.76 20.41
C THR A 251 1.70 -15.27 20.37
N LEU A 252 0.96 -15.97 19.47
CA LEU A 252 0.96 -17.42 19.38
C LEU A 252 2.21 -17.96 18.65
N PRO A 253 2.71 -19.12 19.07
CA PRO A 253 3.69 -19.88 18.31
C PRO A 253 3.16 -20.19 16.89
N PRO A 254 4.02 -20.25 15.86
CA PRO A 254 3.60 -20.47 14.48
C PRO A 254 2.73 -21.73 14.27
N GLU A 255 3.05 -22.80 15.00
CA GLU A 255 2.34 -24.09 14.97
C GLU A 255 0.90 -24.02 15.48
N GLU A 256 0.60 -23.10 16.38
CA GLU A 256 -0.74 -22.94 16.98
C GLU A 256 -1.65 -21.99 16.18
N ARG A 257 -1.06 -21.16 15.30
CA ARG A 257 -1.80 -20.12 14.56
C ARG A 257 -2.86 -20.69 13.64
N THR A 258 -2.57 -21.81 12.97
CA THR A 258 -3.51 -22.44 12.04
C THR A 258 -4.73 -22.97 12.78
N GLU A 259 -4.52 -23.68 13.90
CA GLU A 259 -5.61 -24.22 14.72
C GLU A 259 -6.48 -23.09 15.30
N TYR A 260 -5.84 -22.00 15.76
CA TYR A 260 -6.56 -20.83 16.27
C TYR A 260 -7.42 -20.17 15.18
N LEU A 261 -6.88 -19.96 13.96
CA LEU A 261 -7.63 -19.40 12.83
C LEU A 261 -8.84 -20.26 12.47
N GLU A 262 -8.67 -21.59 12.41
CA GLU A 262 -9.76 -22.52 12.14
C GLU A 262 -10.84 -22.45 13.24
N ALA A 263 -10.45 -22.35 14.51
CA ALA A 263 -11.37 -22.23 15.63
C ALA A 263 -12.24 -20.98 15.59
N VAL A 264 -11.70 -19.86 15.07
CA VAL A 264 -12.44 -18.61 14.88
C VAL A 264 -13.08 -18.49 13.48
N GLY A 265 -13.03 -19.54 12.66
CA GLY A 265 -13.65 -19.61 11.35
C GLY A 265 -12.93 -18.84 10.26
N LEU A 266 -11.64 -18.53 10.45
CA LEU A 266 -10.80 -17.83 9.50
C LEU A 266 -9.85 -18.79 8.77
N LYS A 267 -9.56 -18.51 7.49
CA LYS A 267 -8.58 -19.27 6.69
C LYS A 267 -7.19 -18.62 6.71
N GLU A 268 -7.13 -17.35 7.05
CA GLU A 268 -5.93 -16.51 7.04
C GLU A 268 -6.13 -15.32 7.97
N THR A 269 -5.06 -14.65 8.32
CA THR A 269 -5.12 -13.45 9.18
C THR A 269 -5.76 -12.27 8.44
N GLY A 270 -6.36 -11.36 9.18
CA GLY A 270 -6.84 -10.09 8.62
C GLY A 270 -5.68 -9.21 8.14
N LEU A 271 -4.51 -9.32 8.78
CA LEU A 271 -3.29 -8.64 8.35
C LEU A 271 -2.83 -9.13 6.96
N ASP A 272 -2.87 -10.44 6.67
CA ASP A 272 -2.54 -10.98 5.35
C ASP A 272 -3.50 -10.44 4.27
N ARG A 273 -4.80 -10.37 4.60
CA ARG A 273 -5.82 -9.76 3.72
C ARG A 273 -5.55 -8.28 3.49
N LEU A 274 -5.20 -7.55 4.55
CA LEU A 274 -4.87 -6.11 4.48
C LEU A 274 -3.65 -5.86 3.60
N VAL A 275 -2.59 -6.63 3.78
CA VAL A 275 -1.36 -6.55 2.98
C VAL A 275 -1.66 -6.79 1.50
N ARG A 276 -2.39 -7.87 1.18
CA ARG A 276 -2.77 -8.16 -0.22
C ARG A 276 -3.67 -7.09 -0.84
N ALA A 277 -4.63 -6.59 -0.06
CA ALA A 277 -5.51 -5.51 -0.52
C ALA A 277 -4.73 -4.22 -0.81
N GLY A 278 -3.78 -3.86 0.06
CA GLY A 278 -2.88 -2.72 -0.15
C GLY A 278 -2.00 -2.91 -1.40
N TYR A 279 -1.50 -4.12 -1.60
CA TYR A 279 -0.70 -4.48 -2.76
C TYR A 279 -1.48 -4.31 -4.08
N ALA A 280 -2.72 -4.82 -4.11
CA ALA A 280 -3.61 -4.66 -5.26
C ALA A 280 -4.02 -3.19 -5.49
N LEU A 281 -4.32 -2.44 -4.41
CA LEU A 281 -4.71 -1.03 -4.47
C LEU A 281 -3.61 -0.15 -5.09
N LEU A 282 -2.35 -0.46 -4.80
CA LEU A 282 -1.18 0.23 -5.34
C LEU A 282 -0.75 -0.30 -6.71
N HIS A 283 -1.53 -1.20 -7.32
CA HIS A 283 -1.21 -1.84 -8.61
C HIS A 283 0.20 -2.44 -8.61
N LEU A 284 0.58 -3.11 -7.52
CA LEU A 284 1.87 -3.75 -7.39
C LEU A 284 1.85 -5.15 -7.98
N VAL A 285 2.96 -5.55 -8.57
CA VAL A 285 3.21 -6.90 -9.07
C VAL A 285 4.55 -7.39 -8.54
N THR A 286 4.67 -8.71 -8.43
CA THR A 286 5.88 -9.38 -7.96
C THR A 286 6.56 -10.11 -9.08
N TYR A 287 7.87 -9.90 -9.26
CA TYR A 287 8.73 -10.81 -10.01
C TYR A 287 9.74 -11.46 -9.08
N PHE A 288 10.33 -12.55 -9.52
CA PHE A 288 11.24 -13.35 -8.71
C PHE A 288 12.62 -13.45 -9.34
N THR A 289 13.65 -13.53 -8.49
CA THR A 289 14.98 -14.02 -8.86
C THR A 289 15.25 -15.29 -8.07
N VAL A 290 15.71 -16.34 -8.76
CA VAL A 290 15.92 -17.65 -8.15
C VAL A 290 17.33 -18.13 -8.45
N GLY A 291 18.06 -18.49 -7.41
CA GLY A 291 19.40 -19.03 -7.51
C GLY A 291 19.78 -19.85 -6.28
N PRO A 292 20.95 -20.55 -6.30
CA PRO A 292 21.36 -21.39 -5.16
C PRO A 292 21.57 -20.63 -3.85
N LYS A 293 21.93 -19.35 -3.91
CA LYS A 293 22.11 -18.53 -2.71
C LYS A 293 20.79 -18.08 -2.13
N GLU A 294 19.90 -17.57 -2.98
CA GLU A 294 18.60 -17.04 -2.55
C GLU A 294 17.53 -17.18 -3.62
N ALA A 295 16.28 -17.35 -3.18
CA ALA A 295 15.08 -17.03 -3.94
C ALA A 295 14.50 -15.76 -3.35
N ARG A 296 14.25 -14.74 -4.18
CA ARG A 296 13.81 -13.44 -3.72
C ARG A 296 12.66 -12.90 -4.54
N ALA A 297 11.68 -12.36 -3.85
CA ALA A 297 10.57 -11.62 -4.44
C ALA A 297 10.91 -10.13 -4.49
N TRP A 298 10.54 -9.48 -5.60
CA TRP A 298 10.76 -8.06 -5.86
C TRP A 298 9.45 -7.39 -6.24
N THR A 299 9.19 -6.23 -5.66
CA THR A 299 7.98 -5.45 -5.94
C THR A 299 8.24 -4.36 -6.95
N ILE A 300 7.37 -4.27 -7.93
CA ILE A 300 7.31 -3.19 -8.93
C ILE A 300 5.86 -2.77 -9.15
N THR A 301 5.64 -1.61 -9.75
CA THR A 301 4.32 -1.20 -10.21
C THR A 301 3.97 -1.89 -11.53
N GLN A 302 2.71 -2.19 -11.73
CA GLN A 302 2.21 -2.72 -13.01
C GLN A 302 2.60 -1.79 -14.16
N GLY A 303 3.04 -2.36 -15.26
CA GLY A 303 3.52 -1.59 -16.42
C GLY A 303 5.03 -1.28 -16.40
N THR A 304 5.75 -1.64 -15.33
CA THR A 304 7.21 -1.46 -15.24
C THR A 304 7.93 -2.30 -16.29
N LYS A 305 8.85 -1.69 -17.02
CA LYS A 305 9.68 -2.40 -18.01
C LYS A 305 10.90 -3.08 -17.38
N ALA A 306 11.45 -4.07 -18.08
CA ALA A 306 12.58 -4.89 -17.60
C ALA A 306 13.80 -4.08 -17.11
N PRO A 307 14.26 -2.98 -17.75
CA PRO A 307 15.37 -2.19 -17.23
C PRO A 307 15.07 -1.58 -15.87
N GLN A 308 13.88 -0.97 -15.68
CA GLN A 308 13.47 -0.38 -14.41
C GLN A 308 13.30 -1.46 -13.33
N ALA A 309 12.76 -2.64 -13.68
CA ALA A 309 12.70 -3.77 -12.77
C ALA A 309 14.12 -4.21 -12.33
N ALA A 310 15.09 -4.28 -13.24
CA ALA A 310 16.47 -4.53 -12.88
C ALA A 310 17.05 -3.45 -11.96
N GLY A 311 16.61 -2.19 -12.13
CA GLY A 311 16.98 -1.03 -11.30
C GLY A 311 16.53 -1.16 -9.85
N VAL A 312 15.44 -1.88 -9.57
CA VAL A 312 14.99 -2.19 -8.21
C VAL A 312 16.00 -3.05 -7.45
N ILE A 313 16.73 -3.92 -8.17
CA ILE A 313 17.82 -4.73 -7.58
C ILE A 313 19.04 -3.84 -7.33
N HIS A 314 19.50 -3.12 -8.36
CA HIS A 314 20.61 -2.20 -8.29
C HIS A 314 20.60 -1.21 -9.46
N THR A 315 20.94 0.05 -9.22
CA THR A 315 20.94 1.11 -10.25
C THR A 315 21.86 0.79 -11.43
N ASP A 316 22.97 0.08 -11.20
CA ASP A 316 23.89 -0.33 -12.27
C ASP A 316 23.26 -1.37 -13.20
N PHE A 317 22.34 -2.21 -12.69
CA PHE A 317 21.61 -3.18 -13.52
C PHE A 317 20.68 -2.48 -14.51
N GLU A 318 20.06 -1.37 -14.10
CA GLU A 318 19.25 -0.55 -15.00
C GLU A 318 20.11 0.12 -16.09
N ARG A 319 21.20 0.77 -15.66
CA ARG A 319 22.11 1.50 -16.57
C ARG A 319 22.78 0.56 -17.59
N GLY A 320 23.25 -0.60 -17.12
CA GLY A 320 23.93 -1.59 -17.92
C GLY A 320 23.01 -2.63 -18.57
N PHE A 321 21.69 -2.49 -18.48
CA PHE A 321 20.73 -3.50 -18.93
C PHE A 321 20.95 -3.90 -20.40
N ILE A 322 21.12 -5.20 -20.65
CA ILE A 322 21.25 -5.79 -21.98
C ILE A 322 19.96 -6.52 -22.33
N ARG A 323 19.56 -7.50 -21.51
CA ARG A 323 18.37 -8.34 -21.68
C ARG A 323 18.01 -9.04 -20.36
N SER A 324 16.83 -9.62 -20.29
CA SER A 324 16.46 -10.57 -19.24
C SER A 324 16.15 -11.95 -19.83
N GLU A 325 16.56 -12.98 -19.12
CA GLU A 325 16.11 -14.37 -19.31
C GLU A 325 14.89 -14.51 -18.40
N THR A 326 13.71 -14.71 -18.99
CA THR A 326 12.41 -14.61 -18.28
C THR A 326 11.63 -15.90 -18.49
N ILE A 327 11.12 -16.48 -17.41
CA ILE A 327 10.27 -17.67 -17.40
C ILE A 327 9.01 -17.30 -16.58
N ALA A 328 7.83 -17.58 -17.13
CA ALA A 328 6.60 -17.43 -16.35
C ALA A 328 6.59 -18.43 -15.18
N TYR A 329 6.04 -18.03 -14.03
CA TYR A 329 5.98 -18.87 -12.84
C TYR A 329 5.43 -20.27 -13.12
N ASP A 330 4.29 -20.37 -13.81
CA ASP A 330 3.65 -21.65 -14.11
C ASP A 330 4.53 -22.55 -14.99
N ASP A 331 5.21 -21.98 -15.98
CA ASP A 331 6.16 -22.70 -16.81
C ASP A 331 7.39 -23.15 -16.01
N TYR A 332 7.88 -22.31 -15.09
CA TYR A 332 9.01 -22.66 -14.21
C TYR A 332 8.68 -23.88 -13.34
N ILE A 333 7.48 -23.90 -12.74
CA ILE A 333 6.99 -25.01 -11.92
C ILE A 333 6.78 -26.26 -12.78
N ALA A 334 6.07 -26.15 -13.90
CA ALA A 334 5.75 -27.27 -14.78
C ALA A 334 7.00 -27.93 -15.38
N CYS A 335 8.03 -27.14 -15.67
CA CYS A 335 9.30 -27.65 -16.22
C CYS A 335 10.31 -28.13 -15.14
N GLY A 336 9.98 -28.01 -13.86
CA GLY A 336 10.86 -28.41 -12.77
C GLY A 336 12.07 -27.50 -12.57
N GLY A 337 11.96 -26.22 -12.96
CA GLY A 337 12.97 -25.21 -12.76
C GLY A 337 13.57 -24.65 -14.05
N GLU A 338 14.63 -23.83 -13.90
CA GLU A 338 15.26 -23.08 -15.00
C GLU A 338 15.78 -23.98 -16.14
N ALA A 339 16.45 -25.08 -15.80
CA ALA A 339 17.03 -25.98 -16.80
C ALA A 339 15.94 -26.61 -17.68
N GLY A 340 14.89 -27.16 -17.08
CA GLY A 340 13.76 -27.74 -17.80
C GLY A 340 13.03 -26.73 -18.66
N ALA A 341 12.85 -25.48 -18.17
CA ALA A 341 12.24 -24.41 -18.93
C ALA A 341 13.09 -23.99 -20.14
N ARG A 342 14.41 -24.03 -20.00
CA ARG A 342 15.35 -23.77 -21.13
C ARG A 342 15.26 -24.88 -22.18
N ASP A 343 15.30 -26.13 -21.76
CA ASP A 343 15.28 -27.31 -22.65
C ASP A 343 13.95 -27.42 -23.41
N THR A 344 12.84 -26.97 -22.80
CA THR A 344 11.50 -26.98 -23.43
C THR A 344 11.19 -25.71 -24.20
N GLY A 345 12.12 -24.73 -24.28
CA GLY A 345 11.91 -23.47 -24.98
C GLY A 345 10.98 -22.49 -24.29
N LYS A 346 10.73 -22.66 -22.99
CA LYS A 346 9.88 -21.78 -22.18
C LYS A 346 10.63 -20.56 -21.61
N MET A 347 11.96 -20.58 -21.63
CA MET A 347 12.78 -19.43 -21.28
C MET A 347 12.81 -18.45 -22.45
N ARG A 348 12.31 -17.25 -22.23
CA ARG A 348 12.25 -16.14 -23.19
C ARG A 348 13.45 -15.21 -22.98
N LEU A 349 13.92 -14.61 -24.06
CA LEU A 349 14.91 -13.54 -24.02
C LEU A 349 14.20 -12.21 -24.28
N GLU A 350 14.08 -11.39 -23.24
CA GLU A 350 13.32 -10.16 -23.28
C GLU A 350 14.23 -8.92 -23.31
N GLY A 351 13.86 -7.96 -24.15
CA GLY A 351 14.59 -6.71 -24.34
C GLY A 351 14.09 -5.57 -23.44
N LYS A 352 14.55 -4.36 -23.76
CA LYS A 352 14.28 -3.15 -22.97
C LYS A 352 12.80 -2.74 -22.89
N ASP A 353 12.00 -3.14 -23.88
CA ASP A 353 10.58 -2.76 -23.96
C ASP A 353 9.64 -3.78 -23.31
N TYR A 354 10.19 -4.88 -22.80
CA TYR A 354 9.39 -5.89 -22.14
C TYR A 354 8.76 -5.34 -20.85
N VAL A 355 7.45 -5.44 -20.76
CA VAL A 355 6.68 -5.10 -19.54
C VAL A 355 6.64 -6.35 -18.67
N VAL A 356 7.19 -6.25 -17.46
CA VAL A 356 7.27 -7.37 -16.53
C VAL A 356 5.88 -7.79 -16.07
N ALA A 357 5.60 -9.08 -16.16
CA ALA A 357 4.35 -9.68 -15.70
C ALA A 357 4.47 -10.16 -14.25
N ASP A 358 3.33 -10.18 -13.53
CA ASP A 358 3.28 -10.74 -12.19
C ASP A 358 3.61 -12.25 -12.23
N GLY A 359 4.55 -12.67 -11.40
CA GLY A 359 5.03 -14.05 -11.35
C GLY A 359 6.21 -14.37 -12.27
N ASP A 360 6.70 -13.43 -13.05
CA ASP A 360 7.90 -13.69 -13.85
C ASP A 360 9.11 -14.07 -12.99
N VAL A 361 9.81 -15.13 -13.35
CA VAL A 361 11.12 -15.50 -12.81
C VAL A 361 12.19 -14.97 -13.78
N MET A 362 13.01 -14.03 -13.29
CA MET A 362 13.87 -13.23 -14.16
C MET A 362 15.35 -13.35 -13.77
N HIS A 363 16.20 -13.41 -14.78
CA HIS A 363 17.64 -13.30 -14.65
C HIS A 363 18.13 -12.17 -15.56
N PHE A 364 18.62 -11.08 -14.97
CA PHE A 364 19.09 -9.92 -15.71
C PHE A 364 20.53 -10.08 -16.18
N ARG A 365 20.78 -9.73 -17.45
CA ARG A 365 22.12 -9.62 -18.06
C ARG A 365 22.41 -8.15 -18.27
N PHE A 366 23.51 -7.67 -17.70
CA PHE A 366 23.92 -6.27 -17.76
C PHE A 366 25.43 -6.16 -17.99
N ALA A 367 25.84 -5.04 -18.57
CA ALA A 367 27.25 -4.67 -18.68
C ALA A 367 27.66 -3.92 -17.41
N THR A 368 28.84 -4.24 -16.89
CA THR A 368 29.49 -3.55 -15.75
C THR A 368 30.25 -2.34 -16.23
#